data_77884f8472a0d050d5fa623dde1b115b
#
_entry.id   77884f8472a0d050d5fa623dde1b115b
#
_cell.length_a   1.000
_cell.length_b   1.000
_cell.length_c   1.000
_cell.angle_alpha   90.00
_cell.angle_beta   90.00
_cell.angle_gamma   90.00
#
_symmetry.space_group_name_H-M   'P 1'
#
loop_
_entity.id
_entity.type
_entity.pdbx_description
1 polymer ?
#
loop_
_entity_poly.entity_id
_entity_poly.type
_entity_poly.pdbx_seq_one_letter_code
_entity_poly.pdbx_strand_id
1 'polypeptide(L)'
;MNKLQPHIPDGLEIDTYDGKAYVGVVPFIMKNVRPRWFFPVPFISKFPEFNVRTYVKKDGIPGVFFLTLEAKSMITCSYATKAYGLPYNYAKGRVVSKDNTISWQSRRKSGKMGLSGSTTISGPKSRAQQGSLEEFLFERYSLYTSKDGSIMRGYTHHEPWEFCSAEVVLTDNSLTESFDFGIADHSTPDLTHYSDGVYVRTYSIEMSERIGEDINRDFLFLDGDCGLCHRLTEFIDKRISGNANLGYRPNTSDDAQKVIMTMPEKFIAADTVYLIRNGKPYMKSSAAIRCLLYMKWYYRMWYPICWLVPLPMRNIAYSLVAKFRHKIFSKPKVCTFRID
;
A
#
# COMPACT_ATOMS: atom_id res chain seq x y z
N MET A 1 -3.82 -9.91 21.53
CA MET A 1 -3.90 -8.43 21.49
C MET A 1 -3.13 -7.79 22.63
N ASN A 2 -3.36 -8.12 23.90
CA ASN A 2 -2.71 -7.43 25.03
C ASN A 2 -1.18 -7.43 25.00
N LYS A 3 -0.53 -8.44 24.43
CA LYS A 3 0.95 -8.52 24.33
C LYS A 3 1.53 -7.85 23.10
N LEU A 4 0.74 -7.60 22.05
CA LEU A 4 1.17 -6.87 20.87
C LEU A 4 1.09 -5.35 21.06
N GLN A 5 0.11 -4.88 21.86
CA GLN A 5 -0.12 -3.44 22.11
C GLN A 5 1.12 -2.67 22.58
N PRO A 6 1.97 -3.19 23.48
CA PRO A 6 3.18 -2.49 23.93
C PRO A 6 4.21 -2.18 22.83
N HIS A 7 4.11 -2.88 21.68
CA HIS A 7 4.98 -2.68 20.54
C HIS A 7 4.42 -1.68 19.53
N ILE A 8 3.18 -1.22 19.72
CA ILE A 8 2.49 -0.32 18.79
C ILE A 8 2.53 1.10 19.38
N PRO A 9 3.02 2.09 18.64
CA PRO A 9 3.04 3.48 19.08
C PRO A 9 1.65 4.01 19.36
N ASP A 10 1.55 4.92 20.34
CA ASP A 10 0.32 5.68 20.59
C ASP A 10 -0.16 6.37 19.31
N GLY A 11 -1.47 6.33 19.07
CA GLY A 11 -2.10 6.89 17.88
C GLY A 11 -2.23 5.90 16.72
N LEU A 12 -1.76 4.65 16.86
CA LEU A 12 -2.10 3.54 15.96
C LEU A 12 -3.00 2.53 16.70
N GLU A 13 -3.99 2.01 15.98
CA GLU A 13 -4.83 0.93 16.45
C GLU A 13 -4.41 -0.38 15.80
N ILE A 14 -4.39 -1.49 16.56
CA ILE A 14 -4.19 -2.82 16.00
C ILE A 14 -5.39 -3.15 15.10
N ASP A 15 -5.13 -3.45 13.84
CA ASP A 15 -6.15 -3.94 12.91
C ASP A 15 -6.31 -5.45 13.07
N THR A 16 -7.55 -5.92 13.00
CA THR A 16 -7.89 -7.32 13.27
C THR A 16 -8.77 -7.90 12.17
N TYR A 17 -8.62 -9.19 11.93
CA TYR A 17 -9.53 -9.98 11.11
C TYR A 17 -10.21 -11.02 11.99
N ASP A 18 -11.54 -11.05 11.98
CA ASP A 18 -12.36 -11.88 12.87
C ASP A 18 -11.95 -11.78 14.35
N GLY A 19 -11.63 -10.56 14.80
CA GLY A 19 -11.23 -10.28 16.17
C GLY A 19 -9.82 -10.73 16.54
N LYS A 20 -9.05 -11.27 15.60
CA LYS A 20 -7.66 -11.75 15.79
C LYS A 20 -6.66 -10.75 15.21
N ALA A 21 -5.59 -10.50 15.95
CA ALA A 21 -4.42 -9.76 15.47
C ALA A 21 -3.40 -10.72 14.86
N TYR A 22 -2.67 -10.26 13.85
CA TYR A 22 -1.71 -11.08 13.13
C TYR A 22 -0.31 -10.48 13.19
N VAL A 23 0.69 -11.34 13.30
CA VAL A 23 2.09 -11.00 13.13
C VAL A 23 2.60 -11.76 11.90
N GLY A 24 3.11 -11.03 10.93
CA GLY A 24 3.65 -11.60 9.70
C GLY A 24 5.18 -11.60 9.72
N VAL A 25 5.77 -12.73 9.37
CA VAL A 25 7.21 -12.87 9.13
C VAL A 25 7.43 -13.06 7.64
N VAL A 26 8.15 -12.14 7.00
CA VAL A 26 8.26 -12.11 5.54
C VAL A 26 9.73 -12.06 5.10
N PRO A 27 10.34 -13.21 4.80
CA PRO A 27 11.63 -13.28 4.11
C PRO A 27 11.44 -13.01 2.61
N PHE A 28 12.20 -12.10 2.03
CA PHE A 28 12.11 -11.80 0.59
C PHE A 28 13.40 -11.19 0.04
N ILE A 29 13.48 -11.06 -1.27
CA ILE A 29 14.60 -10.41 -1.95
C ILE A 29 14.11 -9.09 -2.54
N MET A 30 14.65 -8.00 -2.03
CA MET A 30 14.53 -6.69 -2.68
C MET A 30 15.30 -6.68 -3.99
N LYS A 31 14.67 -6.25 -5.07
CA LYS A 31 15.29 -6.14 -6.41
C LYS A 31 15.08 -4.74 -6.96
N ASN A 32 16.09 -4.20 -7.65
CA ASN A 32 16.02 -2.90 -8.33
C ASN A 32 15.68 -1.71 -7.41
N VAL A 33 16.08 -1.79 -6.13
CA VAL A 33 15.90 -0.69 -5.19
C VAL A 33 16.68 0.52 -5.65
N ARG A 34 15.98 1.63 -5.90
CA ARG A 34 16.60 2.87 -6.42
C ARG A 34 15.71 4.09 -6.16
N PRO A 35 16.30 5.27 -6.00
CA PRO A 35 15.56 6.52 -6.09
C PRO A 35 14.93 6.69 -7.49
N ARG A 36 13.86 7.45 -7.60
CA ARG A 36 12.99 7.55 -8.79
C ARG A 36 13.72 7.87 -10.11
N TRP A 37 14.84 8.57 -10.07
CA TRP A 37 15.56 9.05 -11.27
C TRP A 37 16.92 8.37 -11.47
N PHE A 38 17.27 7.38 -10.64
CA PHE A 38 18.52 6.66 -10.71
C PHE A 38 18.32 5.25 -11.30
N PHE A 39 19.38 4.73 -11.90
CA PHE A 39 19.42 3.32 -12.30
C PHE A 39 19.82 2.43 -11.10
N PRO A 40 19.43 1.14 -11.14
CA PRO A 40 19.82 0.20 -10.09
C PRO A 40 21.35 0.10 -10.04
N VAL A 41 21.92 0.24 -8.85
CA VAL A 41 23.35 0.07 -8.64
C VAL A 41 23.62 -1.41 -8.33
N PRO A 42 24.50 -2.09 -9.07
CA PRO A 42 24.88 -3.46 -8.78
C PRO A 42 25.28 -3.61 -7.31
N PHE A 43 24.97 -4.76 -6.71
CA PHE A 43 25.26 -5.13 -5.30
C PHE A 43 24.54 -4.32 -4.22
N ILE A 44 24.01 -3.12 -4.52
CA ILE A 44 23.28 -2.27 -3.57
C ILE A 44 21.78 -2.41 -3.78
N SER A 45 21.33 -2.52 -5.03
CA SER A 45 19.91 -2.55 -5.39
C SER A 45 19.26 -3.93 -5.32
N LYS A 46 20.02 -4.97 -4.93
CA LYS A 46 19.51 -6.34 -4.72
C LYS A 46 20.06 -6.91 -3.45
N PHE A 47 19.21 -7.16 -2.48
CA PHE A 47 19.59 -7.76 -1.20
C PHE A 47 18.41 -8.50 -0.57
N PRO A 48 18.69 -9.53 0.26
CA PRO A 48 17.67 -10.16 1.08
C PRO A 48 17.24 -9.22 2.21
N GLU A 49 15.93 -9.19 2.46
CA GLU A 49 15.32 -8.48 3.56
C GLU A 49 14.36 -9.42 4.30
N PHE A 50 14.30 -9.28 5.60
CA PHE A 50 13.42 -10.05 6.46
C PHE A 50 12.66 -9.07 7.34
N ASN A 51 11.36 -9.06 7.28
CA ASN A 51 10.58 -8.21 8.15
C ASN A 51 9.70 -9.02 9.10
N VAL A 52 9.53 -8.46 10.29
CA VAL A 52 8.46 -8.83 11.21
C VAL A 52 7.53 -7.64 11.28
N ARG A 53 6.28 -7.85 10.90
CA ARG A 53 5.28 -6.80 10.79
C ARG A 53 3.97 -7.19 11.44
N THR A 54 3.18 -6.20 11.75
CA THR A 54 1.79 -6.38 12.15
C THR A 54 0.88 -5.44 11.37
N TYR A 55 -0.40 -5.56 11.57
CA TYR A 55 -1.43 -4.84 10.84
C TYR A 55 -2.06 -3.82 11.78
N VAL A 56 -2.11 -2.59 11.32
CA VAL A 56 -2.59 -1.45 12.10
C VAL A 56 -3.50 -0.58 11.25
N LYS A 57 -4.25 0.28 11.91
CA LYS A 57 -5.03 1.34 11.26
C LYS A 57 -4.87 2.65 12.01
N LYS A 58 -5.00 3.75 11.30
CA LYS A 58 -5.12 5.10 11.84
C LYS A 58 -6.22 5.82 11.08
N ASP A 59 -7.16 6.41 11.81
CA ASP A 59 -8.30 7.13 11.24
C ASP A 59 -9.08 6.26 10.21
N GLY A 60 -9.25 4.97 10.51
CA GLY A 60 -9.91 4.00 9.66
C GLY A 60 -9.09 3.50 8.46
N ILE A 61 -7.88 4.02 8.23
CA ILE A 61 -7.04 3.63 7.09
C ILE A 61 -6.12 2.47 7.48
N PRO A 62 -6.28 1.28 6.84
CA PRO A 62 -5.48 0.11 7.15
C PRO A 62 -4.08 0.19 6.57
N GLY A 63 -3.11 -0.39 7.26
CA GLY A 63 -1.74 -0.48 6.79
C GLY A 63 -0.92 -1.48 7.58
N VAL A 64 0.37 -1.56 7.27
CA VAL A 64 1.33 -2.37 7.98
C VAL A 64 2.20 -1.51 8.89
N PHE A 65 2.59 -2.07 10.02
CA PHE A 65 3.60 -1.51 10.92
C PHE A 65 4.74 -2.51 11.07
N PHE A 66 5.96 -2.07 10.82
CA PHE A 66 7.13 -2.92 10.95
C PHE A 66 7.63 -2.90 12.37
N LEU A 67 7.70 -4.08 12.99
CA LEU A 67 8.30 -4.29 14.30
C LEU A 67 9.82 -4.34 14.18
N THR A 68 10.33 -4.95 13.11
CA THR A 68 11.75 -4.92 12.75
C THR A 68 11.94 -5.26 11.28
N LEU A 69 13.02 -4.74 10.71
CA LEU A 69 13.46 -4.94 9.34
C LEU A 69 14.95 -5.36 9.35
N GLU A 70 15.25 -6.56 8.87
CA GLU A 70 16.60 -7.09 8.83
C GLU A 70 17.12 -7.05 7.39
N ALA A 71 18.14 -6.25 7.13
CA ALA A 71 18.70 -6.12 5.78
C ALA A 71 20.22 -6.14 5.75
N LYS A 72 20.78 -6.64 4.64
CA LYS A 72 22.24 -6.70 4.42
C LYS A 72 22.83 -5.36 3.93
N SER A 73 22.01 -4.37 3.65
CA SER A 73 22.47 -3.07 3.16
C SER A 73 22.63 -2.07 4.30
N MET A 74 23.87 -1.75 4.67
CA MET A 74 24.15 -0.73 5.70
C MET A 74 23.64 0.65 5.30
N ILE A 75 23.71 0.98 4.01
CA ILE A 75 23.24 2.27 3.47
C ILE A 75 21.72 2.35 3.65
N THR A 76 20.98 1.32 3.25
CA THR A 76 19.54 1.25 3.42
C THR A 76 19.15 1.34 4.89
N CYS A 77 19.79 0.56 5.75
CA CYS A 77 19.52 0.58 7.19
C CYS A 77 19.73 1.97 7.78
N SER A 78 20.86 2.61 7.50
CA SER A 78 21.16 3.94 8.07
C SER A 78 20.23 5.03 7.52
N TYR A 79 20.02 5.04 6.20
CA TYR A 79 19.18 6.06 5.56
C TYR A 79 17.72 5.95 5.96
N ALA A 80 17.13 4.75 5.83
CA ALA A 80 15.71 4.55 6.09
C ALA A 80 15.35 4.75 7.58
N THR A 81 16.23 4.35 8.50
CA THR A 81 16.02 4.62 9.92
C THR A 81 16.06 6.10 10.23
N LYS A 82 17.06 6.83 9.72
CA LYS A 82 17.19 8.27 9.99
C LYS A 82 16.13 9.11 9.28
N ALA A 83 15.84 8.78 8.02
CA ALA A 83 14.90 9.55 7.21
C ALA A 83 13.44 9.30 7.61
N TYR A 84 13.09 8.04 7.89
CA TYR A 84 11.69 7.61 7.98
C TYR A 84 11.31 6.95 9.29
N GLY A 85 12.24 6.76 10.24
CA GLY A 85 11.96 6.07 11.49
C GLY A 85 11.68 4.56 11.34
N LEU A 86 12.05 3.96 10.21
CA LEU A 86 11.88 2.53 9.98
C LEU A 86 12.88 1.72 10.83
N PRO A 87 12.46 0.63 11.51
CA PRO A 87 13.28 -0.10 12.47
C PRO A 87 14.27 -1.07 11.77
N TYR A 88 15.11 -0.52 10.88
CA TYR A 88 16.10 -1.33 10.18
C TYR A 88 17.29 -1.71 11.05
N ASN A 89 17.64 -2.99 10.99
CA ASN A 89 18.82 -3.57 11.60
C ASN A 89 19.71 -4.21 10.54
N TYR A 90 21.01 -4.00 10.67
CA TYR A 90 21.96 -4.69 9.81
C TYR A 90 22.07 -6.17 10.19
N ALA A 91 21.76 -7.04 9.23
CA ALA A 91 21.85 -8.48 9.39
C ALA A 91 22.48 -9.14 8.16
N LYS A 92 23.23 -10.22 8.37
CA LYS A 92 23.73 -11.05 7.29
C LYS A 92 22.58 -11.95 6.82
N GLY A 93 22.02 -11.64 5.66
CA GLY A 93 20.92 -12.39 5.04
C GLY A 93 21.38 -13.20 3.83
N ARG A 94 20.79 -14.38 3.64
CA ARG A 94 20.95 -15.24 2.46
C ARG A 94 19.63 -15.92 2.11
N VAL A 95 19.33 -16.00 0.82
CA VAL A 95 18.21 -16.77 0.27
C VAL A 95 18.75 -17.59 -0.89
N VAL A 96 18.47 -18.89 -0.88
CA VAL A 96 18.88 -19.85 -1.90
C VAL A 96 17.68 -20.66 -2.34
N SER A 97 17.40 -20.65 -3.63
CA SER A 97 16.36 -21.48 -4.23
C SER A 97 17.00 -22.70 -4.88
N LYS A 98 16.46 -23.87 -4.60
CA LYS A 98 16.80 -25.12 -5.24
C LYS A 98 15.51 -25.91 -5.46
N ASP A 99 15.19 -26.19 -6.71
CA ASP A 99 13.94 -26.83 -7.11
C ASP A 99 12.71 -26.07 -6.52
N ASN A 100 11.80 -26.76 -5.85
CA ASN A 100 10.64 -26.17 -5.19
C ASN A 100 10.92 -25.69 -3.76
N THR A 101 12.16 -25.75 -3.28
CA THR A 101 12.52 -25.39 -1.91
C THR A 101 13.38 -24.14 -1.89
N ILE A 102 13.04 -23.21 -1.03
CA ILE A 102 13.76 -21.97 -0.82
C ILE A 102 14.25 -21.97 0.62
N SER A 103 15.58 -22.03 0.79
CA SER A 103 16.21 -21.86 2.10
C SER A 103 16.56 -20.40 2.32
N TRP A 104 16.26 -19.90 3.50
CA TRP A 104 16.51 -18.52 3.85
C TRP A 104 17.04 -18.41 5.28
N GLN A 105 17.92 -17.43 5.48
CA GLN A 105 18.48 -17.14 6.80
C GLN A 105 18.84 -15.68 6.94
N SER A 106 18.66 -15.15 8.14
CA SER A 106 19.11 -13.84 8.56
C SER A 106 19.68 -13.91 9.97
N ARG A 107 20.79 -13.22 10.22
CA ARG A 107 21.37 -13.13 11.57
C ARG A 107 21.97 -11.76 11.79
N ARG A 108 21.56 -11.11 12.88
CA ARG A 108 22.14 -9.82 13.29
C ARG A 108 23.62 -9.94 13.57
N LYS A 109 24.35 -8.84 13.38
CA LYS A 109 25.81 -8.80 13.65
C LYS A 109 26.15 -9.14 15.10
N SER A 110 25.27 -8.85 16.05
CA SER A 110 25.42 -9.24 17.46
C SER A 110 25.44 -10.78 17.68
N GLY A 111 24.98 -11.55 16.69
CA GLY A 111 24.91 -13.01 16.74
C GLY A 111 23.77 -13.58 17.58
N LYS A 112 23.05 -12.76 18.35
CA LYS A 112 22.05 -13.20 19.33
C LYS A 112 20.64 -13.41 18.75
N MET A 113 20.33 -12.77 17.61
CA MET A 113 19.01 -12.82 17.01
C MET A 113 19.11 -13.27 15.57
N GLY A 114 18.33 -14.23 15.20
CA GLY A 114 18.29 -14.80 13.87
C GLY A 114 16.89 -15.26 13.47
N LEU A 115 16.74 -15.45 12.18
CA LEU A 115 15.57 -16.04 11.57
C LEU A 115 16.02 -16.90 10.42
N SER A 116 15.76 -18.20 10.45
CA SER A 116 16.12 -19.10 9.37
C SER A 116 15.14 -20.24 9.21
N GLY A 117 15.05 -20.75 8.00
CA GLY A 117 14.16 -21.84 7.67
C GLY A 117 14.21 -22.19 6.19
N SER A 118 13.28 -23.04 5.81
CA SER A 118 13.01 -23.41 4.42
C SER A 118 11.53 -23.33 4.11
N THR A 119 11.24 -23.01 2.88
CA THR A 119 9.87 -22.91 2.33
C THR A 119 9.78 -23.84 1.14
N THR A 120 8.88 -24.80 1.18
CA THR A 120 8.55 -25.68 0.05
C THR A 120 7.26 -25.19 -0.58
N ILE A 121 7.33 -24.87 -1.87
CA ILE A 121 6.22 -24.29 -2.63
C ILE A 121 5.23 -25.42 -2.96
N SER A 122 3.93 -25.20 -2.68
CA SER A 122 2.87 -26.15 -2.95
C SER A 122 1.61 -25.46 -3.50
N GLY A 123 0.85 -26.19 -4.28
CA GLY A 123 -0.44 -25.72 -4.81
C GLY A 123 -0.38 -24.73 -5.97
N PRO A 124 -1.53 -24.41 -6.55
CA PRO A 124 -1.65 -23.44 -7.62
C PRO A 124 -1.58 -22.01 -7.12
N LYS A 125 -1.15 -21.09 -7.99
CA LYS A 125 -1.20 -19.66 -7.71
C LYS A 125 -2.63 -19.15 -7.75
N SER A 126 -2.94 -18.28 -6.81
CA SER A 126 -4.23 -17.59 -6.69
C SER A 126 -4.03 -16.15 -6.25
N ARG A 127 -5.10 -15.37 -6.29
CA ARG A 127 -5.17 -14.02 -5.72
C ARG A 127 -6.17 -14.01 -4.58
N ALA A 128 -5.99 -13.09 -3.66
CA ALA A 128 -6.92 -12.90 -2.55
C ALA A 128 -8.34 -12.62 -3.06
N GLN A 129 -9.31 -13.24 -2.42
CA GLN A 129 -10.72 -12.93 -2.63
C GLN A 129 -11.13 -11.76 -1.74
N GLN A 130 -12.07 -10.97 -2.20
CA GLN A 130 -12.59 -9.85 -1.42
C GLN A 130 -13.17 -10.34 -0.08
N GLY A 131 -12.79 -9.71 1.03
CA GLY A 131 -13.21 -10.07 2.38
C GLY A 131 -12.48 -11.27 2.97
N SER A 132 -11.50 -11.87 2.28
CA SER A 132 -10.73 -13.00 2.81
C SER A 132 -9.62 -12.56 3.76
N LEU A 133 -9.10 -13.51 4.54
CA LEU A 133 -7.92 -13.29 5.38
C LEU A 133 -6.70 -12.93 4.53
N GLU A 134 -6.54 -13.53 3.35
CA GLU A 134 -5.43 -13.23 2.44
C GLU A 134 -5.51 -11.79 1.92
N GLU A 135 -6.71 -11.26 1.64
CA GLU A 135 -6.85 -9.84 1.31
C GLU A 135 -6.39 -8.96 2.48
N PHE A 136 -6.83 -9.29 3.69
CA PHE A 136 -6.40 -8.60 4.90
C PHE A 136 -4.87 -8.62 5.08
N LEU A 137 -4.21 -9.74 4.81
CA LEU A 137 -2.78 -9.91 5.01
C LEU A 137 -1.91 -9.30 3.88
N PHE A 138 -2.38 -9.35 2.63
CA PHE A 138 -1.55 -9.01 1.47
C PHE A 138 -1.87 -7.66 0.85
N GLU A 139 -3.14 -7.23 0.87
CA GLU A 139 -3.56 -6.05 0.14
C GLU A 139 -3.50 -4.80 1.06
N ARG A 140 -2.28 -4.43 1.44
CA ARG A 140 -1.99 -3.28 2.29
C ARG A 140 -1.21 -2.22 1.51
N TYR A 141 -1.82 -1.08 1.31
CA TYR A 141 -1.29 0.01 0.49
C TYR A 141 -0.75 1.19 1.31
N SER A 142 -0.72 1.04 2.63
CA SER A 142 -0.09 2.00 3.54
C SER A 142 0.89 1.29 4.46
N LEU A 143 1.98 1.96 4.77
CA LEU A 143 2.87 1.59 5.86
C LEU A 143 2.89 2.71 6.88
N TYR A 144 2.95 2.35 8.14
CA TYR A 144 3.08 3.28 9.26
C TYR A 144 4.44 3.10 9.93
N THR A 145 4.97 4.20 10.43
CA THR A 145 6.19 4.22 11.24
C THR A 145 6.07 5.33 12.27
N SER A 146 6.88 5.30 13.31
CA SER A 146 6.96 6.35 14.32
C SER A 146 8.34 6.97 14.30
N LYS A 147 8.38 8.30 14.28
CA LYS A 147 9.62 9.06 14.35
C LYS A 147 9.41 10.27 15.25
N ASP A 148 10.29 10.43 16.24
CA ASP A 148 10.27 11.57 17.19
C ASP A 148 8.89 11.77 17.86
N GLY A 149 8.20 10.66 18.16
CA GLY A 149 6.85 10.66 18.75
C GLY A 149 5.70 10.91 17.78
N SER A 150 5.98 11.20 16.51
CA SER A 150 4.97 11.44 15.50
C SER A 150 4.76 10.20 14.63
N ILE A 151 3.50 9.91 14.30
CA ILE A 151 3.16 8.84 13.36
C ILE A 151 3.37 9.34 11.93
N MET A 152 4.16 8.58 11.19
CA MET A 152 4.41 8.80 9.78
C MET A 152 3.65 7.77 8.96
N ARG A 153 3.16 8.17 7.79
CA ARG A 153 2.50 7.27 6.84
C ARG A 153 3.17 7.35 5.49
N GLY A 154 3.50 6.20 4.93
CA GLY A 154 3.97 6.05 3.56
C GLY A 154 2.95 5.27 2.74
N TYR A 155 2.80 5.66 1.47
CA TYR A 155 1.97 4.94 0.52
C TYR A 155 2.82 4.00 -0.31
N THR A 156 2.29 2.80 -0.53
CA THR A 156 2.87 1.82 -1.45
C THR A 156 1.82 1.45 -2.50
N HIS A 157 2.24 1.37 -3.74
CA HIS A 157 1.40 0.88 -4.82
C HIS A 157 2.02 -0.39 -5.40
N HIS A 158 1.23 -1.44 -5.51
CA HIS A 158 1.59 -2.70 -6.15
C HIS A 158 0.36 -3.31 -6.82
N GLU A 159 0.59 -4.19 -7.78
CA GLU A 159 -0.47 -5.05 -8.30
C GLU A 159 -0.92 -6.02 -7.21
N PRO A 160 -2.15 -6.55 -7.25
CA PRO A 160 -2.60 -7.58 -6.34
C PRO A 160 -1.62 -8.75 -6.29
N TRP A 161 -1.33 -9.22 -5.08
CA TRP A 161 -0.40 -10.32 -4.88
C TRP A 161 -0.93 -11.63 -5.48
N GLU A 162 -0.07 -12.31 -6.23
CA GLU A 162 -0.27 -13.71 -6.57
C GLU A 162 0.53 -14.56 -5.59
N PHE A 163 -0.12 -15.52 -4.97
CA PHE A 163 0.47 -16.40 -3.97
C PHE A 163 -0.05 -17.82 -4.11
N CYS A 164 0.65 -18.76 -3.54
CA CYS A 164 0.21 -20.15 -3.38
C CYS A 164 0.51 -20.63 -1.95
N SER A 165 -0.04 -21.76 -1.58
CA SER A 165 0.29 -22.42 -0.33
C SER A 165 1.76 -22.83 -0.31
N ALA A 166 2.33 -22.87 0.87
CA ALA A 166 3.70 -23.31 1.09
C ALA A 166 3.81 -24.06 2.41
N GLU A 167 4.82 -24.91 2.54
CA GLU A 167 5.20 -25.53 3.80
C GLU A 167 6.46 -24.85 4.30
N VAL A 168 6.45 -24.39 5.55
CA VAL A 168 7.58 -23.70 6.16
C VAL A 168 8.10 -24.51 7.34
N VAL A 169 9.41 -24.75 7.33
CA VAL A 169 10.14 -25.34 8.45
C VAL A 169 11.08 -24.27 9.00
N LEU A 170 10.86 -23.84 10.22
CA LEU A 170 11.71 -22.90 10.93
C LEU A 170 12.86 -23.66 11.61
N THR A 171 14.08 -23.15 11.48
CA THR A 171 15.27 -23.68 12.14
C THR A 171 15.88 -22.73 13.17
N ASP A 172 15.56 -21.44 13.07
CA ASP A 172 15.90 -20.40 14.04
C ASP A 172 14.85 -19.31 13.96
N ASN A 173 14.19 -19.01 15.07
CA ASN A 173 13.19 -17.94 15.20
C ASN A 173 13.44 -17.03 16.40
N SER A 174 14.68 -17.00 16.89
CA SER A 174 15.09 -16.17 18.04
C SER A 174 14.80 -14.68 17.84
N LEU A 175 14.64 -14.23 16.59
CA LEU A 175 14.20 -12.87 16.28
C LEU A 175 12.76 -12.62 16.72
N THR A 176 11.82 -13.53 16.41
CA THR A 176 10.40 -13.37 16.78
C THR A 176 10.16 -13.64 18.26
N GLU A 177 10.87 -14.59 18.84
CA GLU A 177 10.82 -14.90 20.28
C GLU A 177 11.20 -13.68 21.14
N SER A 178 12.06 -12.80 20.63
CA SER A 178 12.52 -11.61 21.34
C SER A 178 11.41 -10.57 21.61
N PHE A 179 10.25 -10.71 20.97
CA PHE A 179 9.15 -9.74 21.08
C PHE A 179 8.05 -10.13 22.09
N ASP A 180 8.06 -11.31 22.67
CA ASP A 180 6.99 -11.80 23.59
C ASP A 180 5.55 -11.46 23.13
N PHE A 181 5.19 -11.84 21.91
CA PHE A 181 3.84 -11.61 21.38
C PHE A 181 2.74 -12.43 22.08
N GLY A 182 3.10 -13.30 23.00
CA GLY A 182 2.18 -14.25 23.64
C GLY A 182 1.77 -15.39 22.72
N ILE A 183 2.57 -15.67 21.70
CA ILE A 183 2.43 -16.85 20.84
C ILE A 183 2.96 -18.05 21.63
N ALA A 184 2.16 -19.10 21.74
CA ALA A 184 2.52 -20.30 22.54
C ALA A 184 3.65 -21.11 21.90
N ASP A 185 3.67 -21.17 20.57
CA ASP A 185 4.69 -21.85 19.79
C ASP A 185 5.13 -20.97 18.62
N HIS A 186 6.37 -20.53 18.66
CA HIS A 186 6.98 -19.74 17.58
C HIS A 186 7.58 -20.61 16.47
N SER A 187 7.60 -21.92 16.63
CA SER A 187 8.20 -22.84 15.66
C SER A 187 7.28 -23.18 14.50
N THR A 188 5.97 -23.07 14.71
CA THR A 188 4.95 -23.47 13.73
C THR A 188 4.07 -22.27 13.37
N PRO A 189 4.17 -21.71 12.15
CA PRO A 189 3.27 -20.67 11.68
C PRO A 189 1.86 -21.22 11.45
N ASP A 190 0.83 -20.45 11.84
CA ASP A 190 -0.58 -20.81 11.59
C ASP A 190 -0.92 -20.80 10.09
N LEU A 191 -0.25 -19.92 9.34
CA LEU A 191 -0.50 -19.72 7.91
C LEU A 191 0.82 -19.50 7.18
N THR A 192 0.94 -20.14 6.03
CA THR A 192 2.14 -20.04 5.20
C THR A 192 1.80 -19.90 3.73
N HIS A 193 2.43 -18.90 3.10
CA HIS A 193 2.22 -18.61 1.68
C HIS A 193 3.55 -18.30 1.01
N TYR A 194 3.59 -18.53 -0.29
CA TYR A 194 4.69 -18.12 -1.15
C TYR A 194 4.20 -17.22 -2.28
N SER A 195 4.96 -16.21 -2.62
CA SER A 195 4.74 -15.36 -3.79
C SER A 195 6.05 -15.14 -4.56
N ASP A 196 5.98 -15.09 -5.89
CA ASP A 196 7.13 -14.69 -6.72
C ASP A 196 7.50 -13.22 -6.53
N GLY A 197 6.63 -12.47 -5.87
CA GLY A 197 6.78 -11.05 -5.63
C GLY A 197 5.99 -10.18 -6.62
N VAL A 198 5.97 -8.90 -6.30
CA VAL A 198 5.32 -7.87 -7.12
C VAL A 198 6.23 -6.66 -7.27
N TYR A 199 5.95 -5.81 -8.25
CA TYR A 199 6.61 -4.53 -8.36
C TYR A 199 5.96 -3.53 -7.41
N VAL A 200 6.73 -3.07 -6.42
CA VAL A 200 6.27 -2.10 -5.42
C VAL A 200 6.82 -0.72 -5.74
N ARG A 201 5.97 0.28 -5.74
CA ARG A 201 6.34 1.70 -5.80
C ARG A 201 6.00 2.33 -4.46
N THR A 202 7.01 2.83 -3.76
CA THR A 202 6.85 3.56 -2.51
C THR A 202 6.86 5.06 -2.80
N TYR A 203 5.95 5.78 -2.19
CA TYR A 203 5.86 7.25 -2.23
C TYR A 203 6.52 7.86 -0.98
N SER A 204 6.52 9.18 -0.90
CA SER A 204 7.05 9.90 0.26
C SER A 204 6.37 9.44 1.55
N ILE A 205 7.15 9.29 2.61
CA ILE A 205 6.62 9.07 3.95
C ILE A 205 6.40 10.43 4.58
N GLU A 206 5.17 10.72 4.99
CA GLU A 206 4.73 12.01 5.51
C GLU A 206 4.13 11.86 6.91
N MET A 207 4.06 12.95 7.67
CA MET A 207 3.42 12.93 8.99
C MET A 207 1.93 12.64 8.84
N SER A 208 1.44 11.62 9.54
CA SER A 208 0.04 11.16 9.47
C SER A 208 -0.95 12.21 9.97
N GLU A 209 -0.56 13.06 10.90
CA GLU A 209 -1.40 14.14 11.43
C GLU A 209 -1.74 15.21 10.40
N ARG A 210 -0.89 15.38 9.37
CA ARG A 210 -1.18 16.28 8.24
C ARG A 210 -2.19 15.71 7.25
N ILE A 211 -2.48 14.42 7.31
CA ILE A 211 -3.38 13.72 6.36
C ILE A 211 -4.85 13.99 6.72
N GLY A 212 -5.18 14.22 8.00
CA GLY A 212 -6.52 14.62 8.44
C GLY A 212 -6.80 16.12 8.31
N GLU A 213 -5.74 16.96 8.29
CA GLU A 213 -5.80 18.41 8.19
C GLU A 213 -5.37 18.95 6.82
N ASP A 214 -5.20 18.10 5.80
CA ASP A 214 -4.66 18.50 4.49
C ASP A 214 -5.68 19.36 3.71
N ILE A 215 -5.89 20.58 4.21
CA ILE A 215 -6.59 21.70 3.55
C ILE A 215 -5.95 22.00 2.17
N ASN A 216 -4.73 21.50 1.92
CA ASN A 216 -3.96 21.75 0.69
C ASN A 216 -3.85 20.54 -0.24
N ARG A 217 -4.44 19.37 0.08
CA ARG A 217 -4.42 18.22 -0.81
C ARG A 217 -5.71 18.13 -1.61
N ASP A 218 -5.55 17.92 -2.90
CA ASP A 218 -6.69 17.69 -3.79
C ASP A 218 -7.10 16.20 -3.74
N PHE A 219 -8.40 15.92 -3.71
CA PHE A 219 -8.92 14.55 -3.62
C PHE A 219 -9.83 14.21 -4.79
N LEU A 220 -9.61 13.04 -5.36
CA LEU A 220 -10.49 12.44 -6.36
C LEU A 220 -11.34 11.34 -5.68
N PHE A 221 -12.63 11.57 -5.56
CA PHE A 221 -13.59 10.62 -5.02
C PHE A 221 -14.15 9.77 -6.17
N LEU A 222 -14.09 8.46 -6.01
CA LEU A 222 -14.37 7.48 -7.05
C LEU A 222 -15.28 6.38 -6.52
N ASP A 223 -15.99 5.74 -7.42
CA ASP A 223 -16.74 4.52 -7.11
C ASP A 223 -15.74 3.36 -6.92
N GLY A 224 -15.65 2.86 -5.69
CA GLY A 224 -14.75 1.76 -5.31
C GLY A 224 -15.08 0.43 -5.99
N ASP A 225 -16.33 0.27 -6.43
CA ASP A 225 -16.82 -0.94 -7.10
C ASP A 225 -16.76 -0.87 -8.63
N CYS A 226 -16.22 0.21 -9.18
CA CYS A 226 -16.23 0.46 -10.61
C CYS A 226 -14.87 0.15 -11.27
N GLY A 227 -14.81 -0.87 -12.15
CA GLY A 227 -13.61 -1.22 -12.89
C GLY A 227 -13.04 -0.11 -13.77
N LEU A 228 -13.87 0.81 -14.26
CA LEU A 228 -13.39 2.00 -14.99
C LEU A 228 -12.66 2.97 -14.04
N CYS A 229 -13.18 3.16 -12.82
CA CYS A 229 -12.54 4.03 -11.82
C CYS A 229 -11.17 3.50 -11.42
N HIS A 230 -11.03 2.19 -11.25
CA HIS A 230 -9.75 1.54 -11.02
C HIS A 230 -8.75 1.79 -12.15
N ARG A 231 -9.17 1.58 -13.40
CA ARG A 231 -8.31 1.85 -14.57
C ARG A 231 -7.93 3.32 -14.69
N LEU A 232 -8.83 4.23 -14.32
CA LEU A 232 -8.57 5.67 -14.31
C LEU A 232 -7.49 6.03 -13.29
N THR A 233 -7.58 5.53 -12.07
CA THR A 233 -6.55 5.77 -11.04
C THR A 233 -5.21 5.19 -11.41
N GLU A 234 -5.16 3.95 -11.91
CA GLU A 234 -3.92 3.38 -12.46
C GLU A 234 -3.34 4.22 -13.61
N PHE A 235 -4.20 4.68 -14.51
CA PHE A 235 -3.77 5.51 -15.62
C PHE A 235 -3.14 6.82 -15.15
N ILE A 236 -3.76 7.47 -14.16
CA ILE A 236 -3.25 8.71 -13.55
C ILE A 236 -1.94 8.43 -12.81
N ASP A 237 -1.89 7.42 -11.94
CA ASP A 237 -0.72 7.12 -11.11
C ASP A 237 0.54 6.79 -11.94
N LYS A 238 0.38 6.01 -13.00
CA LYS A 238 1.48 5.73 -13.92
C LYS A 238 2.04 6.99 -14.59
N ARG A 239 1.28 8.08 -14.62
CA ARG A 239 1.55 9.31 -15.38
C ARG A 239 1.57 10.58 -14.52
N ILE A 240 1.39 10.44 -13.22
CA ILE A 240 1.36 11.56 -12.29
C ILE A 240 2.69 12.34 -12.33
N SER A 241 2.61 13.66 -12.19
CA SER A 241 3.80 14.51 -12.05
C SER A 241 4.38 14.36 -10.64
N GLY A 242 5.71 14.46 -10.51
CA GLY A 242 6.39 14.28 -9.22
C GLY A 242 5.93 15.23 -8.12
N ASN A 243 5.41 16.40 -8.48
CA ASN A 243 4.95 17.42 -7.55
C ASN A 243 3.41 17.47 -7.43
N ALA A 244 2.71 16.48 -7.98
CA ALA A 244 1.26 16.47 -7.92
C ALA A 244 0.77 15.93 -6.55
N ASN A 245 -0.01 16.74 -5.87
CA ASN A 245 -0.61 16.41 -4.57
C ASN A 245 -2.07 15.99 -4.78
N LEU A 246 -2.28 14.78 -5.32
CA LEU A 246 -3.60 14.20 -5.59
C LEU A 246 -3.77 12.92 -4.80
N GLY A 247 -4.83 12.85 -3.98
CA GLY A 247 -5.27 11.67 -3.25
C GLY A 247 -6.51 11.03 -3.89
N TYR A 248 -6.77 9.78 -3.54
CA TYR A 248 -7.93 9.02 -3.99
C TYR A 248 -8.72 8.50 -2.80
N ARG A 249 -10.05 8.60 -2.86
CA ARG A 249 -10.92 7.99 -1.85
C ARG A 249 -12.16 7.37 -2.50
N PRO A 250 -12.66 6.25 -1.97
CA PRO A 250 -13.96 5.75 -2.37
C PRO A 250 -15.07 6.75 -2.00
N ASN A 251 -16.05 6.95 -2.88
CA ASN A 251 -17.23 7.76 -2.58
C ASN A 251 -17.94 7.32 -1.31
N THR A 252 -17.86 6.01 -1.01
CA THR A 252 -18.51 5.37 0.12
C THR A 252 -17.77 5.52 1.45
N SER A 253 -16.55 6.07 1.45
CA SER A 253 -15.80 6.29 2.69
C SER A 253 -16.46 7.40 3.52
N ASP A 254 -16.43 7.28 4.85
CA ASP A 254 -17.04 8.23 5.78
C ASP A 254 -16.55 9.67 5.55
N ASP A 255 -15.24 9.81 5.30
CA ASP A 255 -14.64 11.12 5.03
C ASP A 255 -15.11 11.72 3.71
N ALA A 256 -15.22 10.91 2.65
CA ALA A 256 -15.77 11.37 1.37
C ALA A 256 -17.23 11.76 1.51
N GLN A 257 -18.03 10.98 2.24
CA GLN A 257 -19.45 11.27 2.48
C GLN A 257 -19.63 12.56 3.28
N LYS A 258 -18.84 12.78 4.33
CA LYS A 258 -18.86 14.05 5.07
C LYS A 258 -18.64 15.25 4.14
N VAL A 259 -17.62 15.17 3.27
CA VAL A 259 -17.32 16.24 2.32
C VAL A 259 -18.43 16.38 1.25
N ILE A 260 -18.93 15.27 0.69
CA ILE A 260 -20.01 15.30 -0.33
C ILE A 260 -21.27 15.93 0.25
N MET A 261 -21.64 15.64 1.49
CA MET A 261 -22.84 16.20 2.14
C MET A 261 -22.75 17.71 2.39
N THR A 262 -21.55 18.29 2.41
CA THR A 262 -21.38 19.76 2.49
C THR A 262 -21.46 20.46 1.13
N MET A 263 -21.54 19.70 0.02
CA MET A 263 -21.60 20.26 -1.31
C MET A 263 -23.02 20.75 -1.68
N PRO A 264 -23.14 21.60 -2.69
CA PRO A 264 -24.46 21.97 -3.22
C PRO A 264 -25.28 20.74 -3.64
N GLU A 265 -26.60 20.80 -3.47
CA GLU A 265 -27.56 19.70 -3.68
C GLU A 265 -27.36 18.98 -5.04
N LYS A 266 -27.06 19.74 -6.11
CA LYS A 266 -26.75 19.19 -7.44
C LYS A 266 -25.55 18.22 -7.49
N PHE A 267 -24.63 18.30 -6.51
CA PHE A 267 -23.52 17.37 -6.39
C PHE A 267 -23.94 16.13 -5.61
N ILE A 268 -24.67 16.30 -4.52
CA ILE A 268 -25.14 15.22 -3.65
C ILE A 268 -25.99 14.20 -4.44
N ALA A 269 -26.88 14.71 -5.30
CA ALA A 269 -27.76 13.89 -6.12
C ALA A 269 -27.06 13.17 -7.31
N ALA A 270 -25.78 13.42 -7.55
CA ALA A 270 -25.06 12.89 -8.70
C ALA A 270 -24.23 11.66 -8.33
N ASP A 271 -24.59 10.49 -8.89
CA ASP A 271 -23.71 9.30 -8.87
C ASP A 271 -22.57 9.47 -9.89
N THR A 272 -21.44 10.04 -9.45
CA THR A 272 -20.35 10.45 -10.34
C THR A 272 -19.00 10.49 -9.60
N VAL A 273 -17.96 10.78 -10.35
CA VAL A 273 -16.62 11.10 -9.84
C VAL A 273 -16.58 12.57 -9.40
N TYR A 274 -16.02 12.83 -8.23
CA TYR A 274 -15.79 14.18 -7.72
C TYR A 274 -14.30 14.46 -7.57
N LEU A 275 -13.89 15.65 -7.93
CA LEU A 275 -12.56 16.18 -7.66
C LEU A 275 -12.68 17.41 -6.77
N ILE A 276 -12.09 17.35 -5.60
CA ILE A 276 -11.89 18.51 -4.74
C ILE A 276 -10.52 19.07 -5.07
N ARG A 277 -10.49 20.28 -5.63
CA ARG A 277 -9.25 20.94 -6.01
C ARG A 277 -9.20 22.35 -5.45
N ASN A 278 -8.16 22.64 -4.67
CA ASN A 278 -8.02 23.91 -3.95
C ASN A 278 -9.33 24.26 -3.18
N GLY A 279 -9.90 23.29 -2.49
CA GLY A 279 -11.16 23.45 -1.74
C GLY A 279 -12.43 23.58 -2.58
N LYS A 280 -12.35 23.53 -3.94
CA LYS A 280 -13.51 23.65 -4.84
C LYS A 280 -13.91 22.31 -5.40
N PRO A 281 -15.21 21.93 -5.32
CA PRO A 281 -15.70 20.68 -5.88
C PRO A 281 -15.95 20.79 -7.39
N TYR A 282 -15.55 19.75 -8.11
CA TYR A 282 -15.82 19.52 -9.52
C TYR A 282 -16.42 18.13 -9.69
N MET A 283 -17.32 17.95 -10.66
CA MET A 283 -17.96 16.68 -10.94
C MET A 283 -17.98 16.35 -12.43
N LYS A 284 -18.32 15.09 -12.76
CA LYS A 284 -18.49 14.60 -14.14
C LYS A 284 -17.28 14.91 -15.01
N SER A 285 -17.52 15.40 -16.24
CA SER A 285 -16.46 15.75 -17.20
C SER A 285 -15.49 16.80 -16.64
N SER A 286 -15.98 17.72 -15.80
CA SER A 286 -15.13 18.76 -15.19
C SER A 286 -14.14 18.21 -14.18
N ALA A 287 -14.47 17.15 -13.45
CA ALA A 287 -13.54 16.42 -12.60
C ALA A 287 -12.54 15.63 -13.46
N ALA A 288 -13.05 14.85 -14.41
CA ALA A 288 -12.24 13.97 -15.25
C ALA A 288 -11.14 14.71 -16.02
N ILE A 289 -11.46 15.80 -16.73
CA ILE A 289 -10.46 16.56 -17.50
C ILE A 289 -9.43 17.29 -16.61
N ARG A 290 -9.80 17.67 -15.38
CA ARG A 290 -8.88 18.29 -14.42
C ARG A 290 -7.85 17.31 -13.88
N CYS A 291 -8.09 16.01 -13.95
CA CYS A 291 -7.07 15.01 -13.62
C CYS A 291 -5.82 15.14 -14.49
N LEU A 292 -5.96 15.64 -15.74
CA LEU A 292 -4.82 15.92 -16.61
C LEU A 292 -3.83 16.93 -16.00
N LEU A 293 -4.29 17.84 -15.14
CA LEU A 293 -3.45 18.86 -14.51
C LEU A 293 -2.45 18.29 -13.50
N TYR A 294 -2.69 17.07 -13.01
CA TYR A 294 -1.80 16.35 -12.08
C TYR A 294 -0.80 15.46 -12.80
N MET A 295 -0.97 15.28 -14.10
CA MET A 295 -0.15 14.37 -14.89
C MET A 295 1.09 15.07 -15.45
N LYS A 296 1.99 14.30 -16.07
CA LYS A 296 3.18 14.81 -16.75
C LYS A 296 2.82 15.87 -17.79
N TRP A 297 3.75 16.78 -18.10
CA TRP A 297 3.53 17.96 -18.92
C TRP A 297 2.82 17.70 -20.26
N TYR A 298 3.16 16.61 -20.96
CA TYR A 298 2.57 16.25 -22.26
C TYR A 298 1.10 15.79 -22.17
N TYR A 299 0.64 15.30 -20.99
CA TYR A 299 -0.79 15.09 -20.73
C TYR A 299 -1.47 16.39 -20.31
N ARG A 300 -0.79 17.24 -19.56
CA ARG A 300 -1.31 18.54 -19.14
C ARG A 300 -1.64 19.45 -20.32
N MET A 301 -0.90 19.34 -21.44
CA MET A 301 -1.18 20.09 -22.66
C MET A 301 -2.56 19.79 -23.26
N TRP A 302 -3.14 18.63 -22.99
CA TRP A 302 -4.48 18.30 -23.45
C TRP A 302 -5.60 18.98 -22.66
N TYR A 303 -5.31 19.48 -21.46
CA TYR A 303 -6.31 20.15 -20.63
C TYR A 303 -7.00 21.33 -21.35
N PRO A 304 -6.30 22.35 -21.90
CA PRO A 304 -6.97 23.43 -22.59
C PRO A 304 -7.77 22.97 -23.82
N ILE A 305 -7.28 21.97 -24.55
CA ILE A 305 -7.98 21.40 -25.72
C ILE A 305 -9.32 20.77 -25.28
N CYS A 306 -9.27 19.92 -24.23
CA CYS A 306 -10.49 19.33 -23.67
C CYS A 306 -11.43 20.38 -23.08
N TRP A 307 -10.87 21.49 -22.55
CA TRP A 307 -11.64 22.57 -21.97
C TRP A 307 -12.42 23.38 -23.01
N LEU A 308 -11.91 23.52 -24.24
CA LEU A 308 -12.57 24.21 -25.35
C LEU A 308 -13.89 23.55 -25.77
N VAL A 309 -14.05 22.23 -25.52
CA VAL A 309 -15.32 21.55 -25.77
C VAL A 309 -16.38 22.07 -24.81
N PRO A 310 -17.56 22.52 -25.27
CA PRO A 310 -18.62 23.05 -24.42
C PRO A 310 -19.07 22.06 -23.34
N LEU A 311 -19.33 22.58 -22.14
CA LEU A 311 -19.67 21.77 -20.96
C LEU A 311 -20.83 20.76 -21.20
N PRO A 312 -21.95 21.13 -21.88
CA PRO A 312 -23.03 20.18 -22.15
C PRO A 312 -22.55 18.98 -22.98
N MET A 313 -21.75 19.20 -24.03
CA MET A 313 -21.23 18.13 -24.88
C MET A 313 -20.30 17.20 -24.11
N ARG A 314 -19.40 17.76 -23.30
CA ARG A 314 -18.52 16.95 -22.44
C ARG A 314 -19.29 16.10 -21.43
N ASN A 315 -20.35 16.68 -20.85
CA ASN A 315 -21.17 15.97 -19.88
C ASN A 315 -22.02 14.88 -20.54
N ILE A 316 -22.49 15.07 -21.78
CA ILE A 316 -23.16 14.00 -22.55
C ILE A 316 -22.19 12.84 -22.78
N ALA A 317 -20.99 13.12 -23.31
CA ALA A 317 -19.95 12.10 -23.50
C ALA A 317 -19.62 11.37 -22.19
N TYR A 318 -19.43 12.10 -21.09
CA TYR A 318 -19.19 11.54 -19.77
C TYR A 318 -20.34 10.62 -19.34
N SER A 319 -21.58 11.07 -19.50
CA SER A 319 -22.78 10.32 -19.07
C SER A 319 -22.95 9.03 -19.87
N LEU A 320 -22.62 9.04 -21.17
CA LEU A 320 -22.60 7.84 -22.00
C LEU A 320 -21.58 6.82 -21.45
N VAL A 321 -20.36 7.26 -21.19
CA VAL A 321 -19.32 6.38 -20.61
C VAL A 321 -19.77 5.88 -19.23
N ALA A 322 -20.29 6.74 -18.37
CA ALA A 322 -20.79 6.38 -17.06
C ALA A 322 -21.93 5.35 -17.12
N LYS A 323 -22.86 5.49 -18.06
CA LYS A 323 -23.99 4.54 -18.24
C LYS A 323 -23.51 3.13 -18.63
N PHE A 324 -22.45 3.04 -19.42
CA PHE A 324 -21.94 1.75 -19.91
C PHE A 324 -20.77 1.21 -19.08
N ARG A 325 -20.26 1.96 -18.06
CA ARG A 325 -19.06 1.62 -17.30
C ARG A 325 -19.11 0.22 -16.68
N HIS A 326 -20.27 -0.19 -16.11
CA HIS A 326 -20.42 -1.50 -15.48
C HIS A 326 -20.61 -2.65 -16.46
N LYS A 327 -21.03 -2.35 -17.72
CA LYS A 327 -21.18 -3.35 -18.78
C LYS A 327 -19.86 -3.63 -19.50
N ILE A 328 -19.03 -2.59 -19.66
CA ILE A 328 -17.74 -2.65 -20.40
C ILE A 328 -16.58 -3.02 -19.45
N PHE A 329 -16.64 -2.53 -18.23
CA PHE A 329 -15.58 -2.71 -17.25
C PHE A 329 -16.13 -3.53 -16.08
N SER A 330 -15.77 -4.81 -16.03
CA SER A 330 -16.15 -5.69 -14.93
C SER A 330 -15.65 -5.16 -13.59
N LYS A 331 -16.44 -5.40 -12.53
CA LYS A 331 -16.04 -5.12 -11.15
C LYS A 331 -14.72 -5.81 -10.86
N PRO A 332 -13.71 -5.12 -10.35
CA PRO A 332 -12.46 -5.76 -9.94
C PRO A 332 -12.75 -6.71 -8.77
N LYS A 333 -12.06 -7.83 -8.72
CA LYS A 333 -12.21 -8.80 -7.64
C LYS A 333 -11.69 -8.28 -6.31
N VAL A 334 -10.78 -7.31 -6.35
CA VAL A 334 -10.17 -6.64 -5.20
C VAL A 334 -10.04 -5.15 -5.52
N CYS A 335 -10.21 -4.28 -4.52
CA CYS A 335 -9.97 -2.84 -4.67
C CYS A 335 -8.47 -2.61 -4.90
N THR A 336 -8.08 -2.20 -6.10
CA THR A 336 -6.68 -2.10 -6.54
C THR A 336 -6.16 -0.67 -6.62
N PHE A 337 -6.97 0.34 -6.33
CA PHE A 337 -6.48 1.71 -6.32
C PHE A 337 -6.06 2.17 -4.92
N ARG A 338 -5.04 3.02 -4.90
CA ARG A 338 -4.55 3.66 -3.69
C ARG A 338 -5.68 4.45 -3.03
N ILE A 339 -5.97 4.16 -1.78
CA ILE A 339 -6.85 4.96 -0.92
C ILE A 339 -5.95 5.85 -0.07
N ASP A 340 -6.18 7.16 -0.14
CA ASP A 340 -5.38 8.17 0.58
C ASP A 340 -6.12 8.72 1.79
#